data_e27c0e3e06beaf4ae1814c0f885ae380
#
_entry.id   e27c0e3e06beaf4ae1814c0f885ae380
#
_cell.length_a   1.000
_cell.length_b   1.000
_cell.length_c   1.000
_cell.angle_alpha   90.00
_cell.angle_beta   90.00
_cell.angle_gamma   90.00
#
_symmetry.space_group_name_H-M   'P 1'
#
loop_
_entity.id
_entity.type
_entity.pdbx_description
1 polymer ?
#
loop_
_entity_poly.entity_id
_entity_poly.type
_entity_poly.pdbx_seq_one_letter_code
_entity_poly.pdbx_strand_id
1 'polypeptide(L)'
;MKVALLGGGVVGSQVASLLQAGTADFAARSGEQLELVGVAVRDTSKDRPGIPAELLTDDAAGLVSRGDLDIVVEVMGGIEPARELILSAIKNGASVVTANKALMATHGAELTEAADHAGVDLFYDAS
;
A
#
# COMPACT_ATOMS: atom_id res chain seq x y z
N MET A 1 2.36 4.86 -12.58
CA MET A 1 2.72 4.79 -11.14
C MET A 1 2.54 3.37 -10.63
N LYS A 2 3.55 2.84 -10.01
CA LYS A 2 3.52 1.47 -9.46
C LYS A 2 3.02 1.49 -8.03
N VAL A 3 2.00 0.68 -7.75
CA VAL A 3 1.30 0.64 -6.47
C VAL A 3 1.40 -0.76 -5.88
N ALA A 4 1.74 -0.85 -4.60
CA ALA A 4 1.68 -2.09 -3.84
C ALA A 4 0.61 -1.97 -2.75
N LEU A 5 -0.06 -3.07 -2.45
CA LEU A 5 -1.12 -3.13 -1.46
C LEU A 5 -0.68 -4.06 -0.31
N LEU A 6 -0.78 -3.57 0.91
CA LEU A 6 -0.53 -4.37 2.12
C LEU A 6 -1.85 -4.75 2.76
N GLY A 7 -2.20 -6.02 2.66
CA GLY A 7 -3.45 -6.56 3.17
C GLY A 7 -4.45 -6.84 2.06
N GLY A 8 -4.90 -8.08 1.97
CA GLY A 8 -5.83 -8.54 0.95
C GLY A 8 -7.16 -9.05 1.49
N GLY A 9 -7.60 -8.54 2.66
CA GLY A 9 -8.92 -8.84 3.21
C GLY A 9 -10.03 -8.19 2.39
N VAL A 10 -11.24 -8.16 2.92
CA VAL A 10 -12.40 -7.63 2.17
C VAL A 10 -12.14 -6.19 1.69
N VAL A 11 -11.64 -5.33 2.58
CA VAL A 11 -11.32 -3.94 2.22
C VAL A 11 -10.18 -3.88 1.21
N GLY A 12 -9.13 -4.70 1.41
CA GLY A 12 -8.02 -4.77 0.49
C GLY A 12 -8.42 -5.19 -0.92
N SER A 13 -9.31 -6.19 -1.03
CA SER A 13 -9.84 -6.63 -2.33
C SER A 13 -10.61 -5.52 -3.04
N GLN A 14 -11.40 -4.75 -2.30
CA GLN A 14 -12.13 -3.61 -2.86
C GLN A 14 -11.18 -2.53 -3.36
N VAL A 15 -10.13 -2.21 -2.61
CA VAL A 15 -9.13 -1.22 -3.02
C VAL A 15 -8.40 -1.71 -4.28
N ALA A 16 -7.99 -2.97 -4.33
CA ALA A 16 -7.32 -3.53 -5.50
C ALA A 16 -8.22 -3.47 -6.74
N SER A 17 -9.50 -3.83 -6.60
CA SER A 17 -10.45 -3.75 -7.70
C SER A 17 -10.63 -2.33 -8.20
N LEU A 18 -10.72 -1.37 -7.29
CA LEU A 18 -10.86 0.05 -7.62
C LEU A 18 -9.62 0.56 -8.36
N LEU A 19 -8.43 0.19 -7.90
CA LEU A 19 -7.19 0.60 -8.55
C LEU A 19 -7.11 0.05 -9.98
N GLN A 20 -7.49 -1.21 -10.17
CA GLN A 20 -7.47 -1.82 -11.50
C GLN A 20 -8.54 -1.23 -12.42
N ALA A 21 -9.75 -1.06 -11.91
CA ALA A 21 -10.86 -0.48 -12.68
C ALA A 21 -10.61 1.00 -13.01
N GLY A 22 -10.01 1.73 -12.08
CA GLY A 22 -9.76 3.16 -12.22
C GLY A 22 -8.56 3.52 -13.07
N THR A 23 -7.73 2.55 -13.47
CA THR A 23 -6.50 2.82 -14.20
C THR A 23 -6.75 3.65 -15.46
N ALA A 24 -7.76 3.28 -16.25
CA ALA A 24 -8.09 3.99 -17.48
C ALA A 24 -8.58 5.43 -17.21
N ASP A 25 -9.41 5.61 -16.18
CA ASP A 25 -9.92 6.93 -15.81
C ASP A 25 -8.81 7.83 -15.29
N PHE A 26 -7.90 7.31 -14.48
CA PHE A 26 -6.75 8.07 -14.00
C PHE A 26 -5.81 8.45 -15.15
N ALA A 27 -5.60 7.57 -16.10
CA ALA A 27 -4.78 7.86 -17.28
C ALA A 27 -5.39 9.02 -18.09
N ALA A 28 -6.71 9.05 -18.24
CA ALA A 28 -7.39 10.10 -18.97
C ALA A 28 -7.32 11.46 -18.27
N ARG A 29 -7.28 11.47 -16.93
CA ARG A 29 -7.32 12.72 -16.14
C ARG A 29 -5.95 13.29 -15.84
N SER A 30 -4.97 12.44 -15.50
CA SER A 30 -3.66 12.88 -15.01
C SER A 30 -2.51 12.60 -15.96
N GLY A 31 -2.75 11.81 -17.01
CA GLY A 31 -1.69 11.34 -17.90
C GLY A 31 -0.81 10.26 -17.29
N GLU A 32 -1.09 9.85 -16.06
CA GLU A 32 -0.36 8.78 -15.38
C GLU A 32 -1.27 7.61 -15.09
N GLN A 33 -0.78 6.42 -15.35
CA GLN A 33 -1.51 5.17 -15.16
C GLN A 33 -1.08 4.54 -13.84
N LEU A 34 -2.08 4.14 -13.02
CA LEU A 34 -1.81 3.39 -11.80
C LEU A 34 -1.72 1.91 -12.15
N GLU A 35 -0.62 1.28 -11.75
CA GLU A 35 -0.37 -0.14 -12.00
C GLU A 35 -0.20 -0.85 -10.66
N LEU A 36 -1.09 -1.78 -10.34
CA LEU A 36 -0.95 -2.62 -9.16
C LEU A 36 0.09 -3.70 -9.45
N VAL A 37 1.19 -3.70 -8.71
CA VAL A 37 2.33 -4.60 -8.96
C VAL A 37 2.50 -5.68 -7.91
N GLY A 38 1.81 -5.60 -6.78
CA GLY A 38 1.88 -6.62 -5.76
C GLY A 38 0.88 -6.39 -4.64
N VAL A 39 0.44 -7.49 -4.04
CA VAL A 39 -0.48 -7.49 -2.90
C VAL A 39 0.08 -8.44 -1.85
N ALA A 40 0.46 -7.91 -0.69
CA ALA A 40 0.97 -8.71 0.41
C ALA A 40 -0.18 -9.21 1.28
N VAL A 41 -0.26 -10.51 1.47
CA VAL A 41 -1.28 -11.18 2.26
C VAL A 41 -0.64 -12.26 3.13
N ARG A 42 -1.33 -12.70 4.18
CA ARG A 42 -0.83 -13.77 5.04
C ARG A 42 -0.96 -15.14 4.39
N ASP A 43 -2.04 -15.35 3.66
CA ASP A 43 -2.35 -16.65 3.05
C ASP A 43 -2.60 -16.46 1.55
N THR A 44 -1.63 -16.81 0.74
CA THR A 44 -1.70 -16.70 -0.70
C THR A 44 -2.53 -17.79 -1.36
N SER A 45 -2.91 -18.83 -0.60
CA SER A 45 -3.72 -19.93 -1.12
C SER A 45 -5.22 -19.60 -1.18
N LYS A 46 -5.66 -18.56 -0.47
CA LYS A 46 -7.07 -18.14 -0.51
C LYS A 46 -7.41 -17.46 -1.81
N ASP A 47 -8.57 -17.82 -2.34
CA ASP A 47 -9.12 -17.13 -3.51
C ASP A 47 -9.54 -15.71 -3.13
N ARG A 48 -9.09 -14.73 -3.89
CA ARG A 48 -9.39 -13.31 -3.64
C ARG A 48 -9.95 -12.69 -4.91
N PRO A 49 -11.28 -12.63 -5.03
CA PRO A 49 -11.90 -12.05 -6.22
C PRO A 49 -11.42 -10.64 -6.48
N GLY A 50 -11.12 -10.33 -7.73
CA GLY A 50 -10.64 -9.02 -8.14
C GLY A 50 -9.13 -8.83 -8.03
N ILE A 51 -8.40 -9.80 -7.46
CA ILE A 51 -6.94 -9.73 -7.35
C ILE A 51 -6.34 -10.87 -8.17
N PRO A 52 -5.53 -10.58 -9.20
CA PRO A 52 -4.81 -11.62 -9.94
C PRO A 52 -3.88 -12.40 -9.02
N ALA A 53 -3.91 -13.72 -9.13
CA ALA A 53 -3.12 -14.60 -8.25
C ALA A 53 -1.62 -14.34 -8.34
N GLU A 54 -1.13 -13.95 -9.50
CA GLU A 54 0.30 -13.66 -9.70
C GLU A 54 0.78 -12.41 -8.93
N LEU A 55 -0.13 -11.57 -8.46
CA LEU A 55 0.23 -10.40 -7.66
C LEU A 55 0.31 -10.69 -6.16
N LEU A 56 -0.21 -11.84 -5.71
CA LEU A 56 -0.23 -12.18 -4.30
C LEU A 56 1.16 -12.63 -3.82
N THR A 57 1.56 -12.13 -2.65
CA THR A 57 2.79 -12.54 -1.99
C THR A 57 2.60 -12.57 -0.48
N ASP A 58 3.29 -13.47 0.20
CA ASP A 58 3.38 -13.46 1.66
C ASP A 58 4.67 -12.77 2.14
N ASP A 59 5.50 -12.30 1.23
CA ASP A 59 6.73 -11.58 1.53
C ASP A 59 6.50 -10.07 1.44
N ALA A 60 5.81 -9.54 2.43
CA ALA A 60 5.52 -8.10 2.50
C ALA A 60 6.79 -7.27 2.58
N ALA A 61 7.79 -7.73 3.34
CA ALA A 61 9.06 -7.03 3.48
C ALA A 61 9.79 -6.90 2.14
N GLY A 62 9.80 -7.97 1.34
CA GLY A 62 10.37 -7.94 0.00
C GLY A 62 9.63 -7.00 -0.93
N LEU A 63 8.30 -6.99 -0.83
CA LEU A 63 7.47 -6.12 -1.67
C LEU A 63 7.76 -4.64 -1.41
N VAL A 64 7.77 -4.20 -0.15
CA VAL A 64 7.97 -2.78 0.18
C VAL A 64 9.42 -2.34 0.03
N SER A 65 10.36 -3.25 -0.08
CA SER A 65 11.77 -2.91 -0.29
C SER A 65 12.12 -2.70 -1.77
N ARG A 66 11.17 -2.89 -2.68
CA ARG A 66 11.37 -2.54 -4.08
C ARG A 66 11.63 -1.04 -4.21
N GLY A 67 12.64 -0.66 -4.95
CA GLY A 67 12.97 0.75 -5.15
C GLY A 67 12.15 1.44 -6.24
N ASP A 68 11.23 0.72 -6.88
CA ASP A 68 10.44 1.22 -8.00
C ASP A 68 8.97 1.50 -7.67
N LEU A 69 8.57 1.37 -6.39
CA LEU A 69 7.20 1.66 -5.98
C LEU A 69 6.98 3.16 -5.83
N ASP A 70 5.89 3.66 -6.36
CA ASP A 70 5.47 5.05 -6.19
C ASP A 70 4.58 5.21 -4.97
N ILE A 71 3.68 4.24 -4.73
CA ILE A 71 2.69 4.30 -3.66
C ILE A 71 2.56 2.93 -3.01
N VAL A 72 2.48 2.93 -1.67
CA VAL A 72 2.10 1.74 -0.89
C VAL A 72 0.80 2.06 -0.15
N VAL A 73 -0.20 1.22 -0.33
CA VAL A 73 -1.50 1.35 0.35
C VAL A 73 -1.55 0.31 1.46
N GLU A 74 -1.70 0.74 2.70
CA GLU A 74 -1.73 -0.15 3.86
C GLU A 74 -3.13 -0.24 4.43
N VAL A 75 -3.71 -1.43 4.41
CA VAL A 75 -5.05 -1.73 4.94
C VAL A 75 -5.04 -2.99 5.82
N MET A 76 -3.88 -3.36 6.33
CA MET A 76 -3.76 -4.60 7.11
C MET A 76 -4.16 -4.45 8.57
N GLY A 77 -4.09 -3.25 9.12
CA GLY A 77 -4.41 -2.99 10.52
C GLY A 77 -3.31 -3.43 11.49
N GLY A 78 -3.50 -3.09 12.77
CA GLY A 78 -2.53 -3.40 13.83
C GLY A 78 -1.32 -2.48 13.82
N ILE A 79 -0.43 -2.66 14.79
CA ILE A 79 0.78 -1.83 14.91
C ILE A 79 1.93 -2.47 14.14
N GLU A 80 2.33 -3.67 14.53
CA GLU A 80 3.38 -4.41 13.81
C GLU A 80 2.76 -5.60 13.11
N PRO A 81 3.19 -5.96 11.91
CA PRO A 81 4.35 -5.41 11.19
C PRO A 81 4.04 -4.17 10.33
N ALA A 82 2.83 -3.61 10.42
CA ALA A 82 2.43 -2.48 9.57
C ALA A 82 3.41 -1.30 9.70
N ARG A 83 3.81 -0.95 10.91
CA ARG A 83 4.74 0.15 11.17
C ARG A 83 6.08 -0.07 10.46
N GLU A 84 6.70 -1.23 10.64
CA GLU A 84 7.98 -1.54 10.00
C GLU A 84 7.88 -1.55 8.47
N LEU A 85 6.79 -2.08 7.94
CA LEU A 85 6.57 -2.15 6.50
C LEU A 85 6.41 -0.75 5.90
N ILE A 86 5.67 0.14 6.57
CA ILE A 86 5.50 1.52 6.14
C ILE A 86 6.84 2.26 6.17
N LEU A 87 7.61 2.10 7.25
CA LEU A 87 8.94 2.73 7.35
C LEU A 87 9.87 2.25 6.24
N SER A 88 9.84 0.96 5.92
CA SER A 88 10.62 0.40 4.83
C SER A 88 10.19 0.97 3.47
N ALA A 89 8.90 1.09 3.22
CA ALA A 89 8.38 1.69 1.99
C ALA A 89 8.85 3.13 1.83
N ILE A 90 8.75 3.93 2.89
CA ILE A 90 9.20 5.32 2.91
C ILE A 90 10.71 5.41 2.63
N LYS A 91 11.49 4.57 3.29
CA LYS A 91 12.94 4.52 3.10
C LYS A 91 13.31 4.21 1.66
N ASN A 92 12.51 3.42 0.98
CA ASN A 92 12.74 3.04 -0.41
C ASN A 92 12.06 3.96 -1.42
N GLY A 93 11.55 5.11 -0.98
CA GLY A 93 11.09 6.18 -1.85
C GLY A 93 9.61 6.16 -2.21
N ALA A 94 8.80 5.30 -1.57
CA ALA A 94 7.37 5.25 -1.83
C ALA A 94 6.59 6.21 -0.93
N SER A 95 5.58 6.86 -1.48
CA SER A 95 4.55 7.52 -0.68
C SER A 95 3.60 6.46 -0.12
N VAL A 96 2.93 6.77 0.99
CA VAL A 96 2.09 5.80 1.69
C VAL A 96 0.69 6.36 1.90
N VAL A 97 -0.31 5.53 1.64
CA VAL A 97 -1.70 5.78 2.02
C VAL A 97 -2.08 4.72 3.05
N THR A 98 -2.52 5.13 4.22
CA THR A 98 -2.90 4.20 5.29
C THR A 98 -4.29 4.51 5.82
N ALA A 99 -5.04 3.47 6.15
CA ALA A 99 -6.32 3.56 6.86
C ALA A 99 -6.19 3.07 8.31
N ASN A 100 -4.98 2.92 8.81
CA ASN A 100 -4.69 2.28 10.10
C ASN A 100 -4.78 3.28 11.25
N LYS A 101 -5.95 3.40 11.83
CA LYS A 101 -6.22 4.33 12.93
C LYS A 101 -5.34 4.07 14.15
N ALA A 102 -5.20 2.82 14.56
CA ALA A 102 -4.39 2.47 15.74
C ALA A 102 -2.93 2.86 15.55
N LEU A 103 -2.38 2.61 14.38
CA LEU A 103 -1.00 2.95 14.06
C LEU A 103 -0.79 4.46 14.05
N MET A 104 -1.68 5.21 13.41
CA MET A 104 -1.56 6.66 13.33
C MET A 104 -1.73 7.32 14.70
N ALA A 105 -2.58 6.75 15.58
CA ALA A 105 -2.77 7.26 16.93
C ALA A 105 -1.52 7.08 17.81
N THR A 106 -0.77 5.99 17.60
CA THR A 106 0.38 5.65 18.45
C THR A 106 1.72 6.04 17.85
N HIS A 107 1.85 6.01 16.52
CA HIS A 107 3.12 6.23 15.82
C HIS A 107 3.02 7.24 14.68
N GLY A 108 1.93 8.00 14.60
CA GLY A 108 1.71 8.94 13.51
C GLY A 108 2.81 9.98 13.36
N ALA A 109 3.29 10.53 14.48
CA ALA A 109 4.37 11.52 14.46
C ALA A 109 5.67 10.93 13.91
N GLU A 110 6.03 9.73 14.31
CA GLU A 110 7.21 9.03 13.82
C GLU A 110 7.13 8.81 12.30
N LEU A 111 5.97 8.34 11.83
CA LEU A 111 5.78 8.03 10.42
C LEU A 111 5.77 9.29 9.57
N THR A 112 5.11 10.35 10.05
CA THR A 112 5.08 11.65 9.36
C THR A 112 6.49 12.24 9.24
N GLU A 113 7.26 12.18 10.32
CA GLU A 113 8.64 12.66 10.31
C GLU A 113 9.50 11.87 9.32
N ALA A 114 9.35 10.55 9.29
CA ALA A 114 10.07 9.71 8.34
C ALA A 114 9.72 10.07 6.88
N ALA A 115 8.45 10.29 6.59
CA ALA A 115 8.00 10.68 5.25
C ALA A 115 8.57 12.05 4.85
N ASP A 116 8.51 13.03 5.74
CA ASP A 116 9.06 14.36 5.50
C ASP A 116 10.56 14.29 5.23
N HIS A 117 11.27 13.51 6.01
CA HIS A 117 12.72 13.35 5.86
C HIS A 117 13.10 12.69 4.53
N ALA A 118 12.29 11.75 4.07
CA ALA A 118 12.51 11.05 2.80
C ALA A 118 11.98 11.80 1.58
N GLY A 119 11.23 12.89 1.78
CA GLY A 119 10.65 13.66 0.70
C GLY A 119 9.46 13.00 0.03
N VAL A 120 8.74 12.13 0.74
CA VAL A 120 7.53 11.47 0.23
C VAL A 120 6.32 11.87 1.05
N ASP A 121 5.13 11.51 0.57
CA ASP A 121 3.87 11.85 1.22
C ASP A 121 3.34 10.68 2.06
N LEU A 122 2.69 11.04 3.17
CA LEU A 122 1.96 10.09 4.00
C LEU A 122 0.53 10.61 4.16
N PHE A 123 -0.42 9.85 3.64
CA PHE A 123 -1.84 10.18 3.75
C PHE A 123 -2.54 9.20 4.68
N TYR A 124 -3.28 9.73 5.64
CA TYR A 124 -4.13 8.93 6.51
C TYR A 124 -5.59 9.17 6.11
N ASP A 125 -6.27 8.11 5.66
CA ASP A 125 -7.69 8.15 5.34
C ASP A 125 -8.47 7.51 6.50
N ALA A 126 -9.16 8.35 7.27
CA ALA A 126 -9.91 7.93 8.45
C ALA A 126 -11.37 7.53 8.13
N SER A 127 -11.78 7.61 6.88
CA SER A 127 -13.16 7.31 6.48
C SER A 127 -13.54 5.84 6.56
#